data_cd41f11cec9cde6ccb2f7d733aa8b200
#
_entry.id   cd41f11cec9cde6ccb2f7d733aa8b200
#
_cell.length_a   1.000
_cell.length_b   1.000
_cell.length_c   1.000
_cell.angle_alpha   90.00
_cell.angle_beta   90.00
_cell.angle_gamma   90.00
#
_symmetry.space_group_name_H-M   'P 1'
#
loop_
_entity.id
_entity.type
_entity.pdbx_description
1 polymer ?
#
loop_
_entity_poly.entity_id
_entity_poly.type
_entity_poly.pdbx_seq_one_letter_code
_entity_poly.pdbx_strand_id
1 'polypeptide(L)'
;MVGKKLKKFAQGMVWKRHQEKRRWCGQNAARSLPPAVTNTVQLEGTLAAAEANVAYADVVEALERIEAPIEYAWGVVGHLMGVKNSDELRAAHGEMQPKVVQTTTKLSQSAAVYAAVEHVLSSAPALDESQRRILQSSLQGMKLSGVALEGSAKEQFNANRMELAELSTKFSNNVLDATKAFELVLTDAADVAGLPPSARAAAAEKALSLKKCEKADAENGPWALGLDAPSYIPAMQHLKSSVLREKLYAAFVTRAGEQNAPLIDEI
;
A
#
# COMPACT_ATOMS: atom_id res chain seq x y z
N MET A 1 9.86 38.82 -16.44
CA MET A 1 8.89 38.03 -17.22
C MET A 1 9.34 36.58 -17.50
N VAL A 2 10.62 36.28 -17.58
CA VAL A 2 11.17 34.95 -17.90
C VAL A 2 10.93 33.90 -16.79
N GLY A 3 11.00 34.28 -15.51
CA GLY A 3 10.86 33.35 -14.38
C GLY A 3 9.46 32.76 -14.21
N LYS A 4 8.38 33.46 -14.57
CA LYS A 4 7.00 32.93 -14.51
C LYS A 4 6.71 31.90 -15.62
N LYS A 5 7.35 32.05 -16.80
CA LYS A 5 7.23 31.08 -17.90
C LYS A 5 7.98 29.78 -17.61
N LEU A 6 9.15 29.85 -16.98
CA LEU A 6 9.94 28.69 -16.58
C LEU A 6 9.26 27.87 -15.46
N LYS A 7 8.62 28.54 -14.46
CA LYS A 7 7.84 27.86 -13.44
C LYS A 7 6.62 27.11 -14.01
N LYS A 8 5.87 27.73 -14.94
CA LYS A 8 4.74 27.06 -15.62
C LYS A 8 5.20 25.89 -16.51
N PHE A 9 6.35 26.00 -17.16
CA PHE A 9 6.91 24.94 -17.99
C PHE A 9 7.42 23.77 -17.13
N ALA A 10 8.09 24.05 -16.02
CA ALA A 10 8.53 23.04 -15.05
C ALA A 10 7.33 22.33 -14.37
N GLN A 11 6.28 23.08 -13.96
CA GLN A 11 5.06 22.52 -13.42
C GLN A 11 4.32 21.65 -14.45
N GLY A 12 4.27 22.08 -15.72
CA GLY A 12 3.67 21.29 -16.80
C GLY A 12 4.44 20.01 -17.13
N MET A 13 5.79 20.03 -17.09
CA MET A 13 6.62 18.83 -17.28
C MET A 13 6.51 17.86 -16.09
N VAL A 14 6.50 18.38 -14.86
CA VAL A 14 6.28 17.55 -13.67
C VAL A 14 4.90 16.89 -13.72
N TRP A 15 3.87 17.62 -14.12
CA TRP A 15 2.51 17.10 -14.23
C TRP A 15 2.37 16.02 -15.32
N LYS A 16 2.96 16.23 -16.52
CA LYS A 16 3.02 15.21 -17.59
C LYS A 16 3.75 13.94 -17.14
N ARG A 17 4.93 14.06 -16.52
CA ARG A 17 5.67 12.92 -15.97
C ARG A 17 4.89 12.16 -14.91
N HIS A 18 4.02 12.83 -14.15
CA HIS A 18 3.20 12.16 -13.14
C HIS A 18 2.02 11.40 -13.75
N GLN A 19 1.42 11.91 -14.80
CA GLN A 19 0.38 11.19 -15.54
C GLN A 19 0.96 9.98 -16.29
N GLU A 20 2.11 10.14 -16.90
CA GLU A 20 2.81 9.05 -17.57
C GLU A 20 3.23 7.95 -16.58
N LYS A 21 3.73 8.29 -15.38
CA LYS A 21 4.06 7.31 -14.34
C LYS A 21 2.82 6.57 -13.81
N ARG A 22 1.69 7.25 -13.62
CA ARG A 22 0.44 6.63 -13.16
C ARG A 22 -0.11 5.63 -14.20
N ARG A 23 -0.12 6.05 -15.47
CA ARG A 23 -0.47 5.18 -16.59
C ARG A 23 0.48 4.00 -16.71
N TRP A 24 1.77 4.22 -16.46
CA TRP A 24 2.80 3.20 -16.46
C TRP A 24 2.60 2.17 -15.34
N CYS A 25 2.29 2.57 -14.10
CA CYS A 25 2.04 1.65 -12.99
C CYS A 25 0.82 0.75 -13.24
N GLY A 26 -0.32 1.34 -13.62
CA GLY A 26 -1.52 0.56 -13.95
C GLY A 26 -1.31 -0.38 -15.13
N GLN A 27 -0.64 0.08 -16.20
CA GLN A 27 -0.32 -0.75 -17.38
C GLN A 27 0.67 -1.87 -17.06
N ASN A 28 1.64 -1.64 -16.15
CA ASN A 28 2.61 -2.68 -15.80
C ASN A 28 1.99 -3.74 -14.88
N ALA A 29 1.14 -3.35 -13.92
CA ALA A 29 0.36 -4.33 -13.17
C ALA A 29 -0.51 -5.18 -14.11
N ALA A 30 -1.23 -4.54 -15.03
CA ALA A 30 -2.04 -5.25 -16.03
C ALA A 30 -1.22 -6.15 -16.97
N ARG A 31 0.04 -5.79 -17.28
CA ARG A 31 0.94 -6.60 -18.12
C ARG A 31 1.59 -7.75 -17.36
N SER A 32 1.76 -7.66 -16.05
CA SER A 32 2.42 -8.68 -15.23
C SER A 32 1.52 -9.88 -14.93
N LEU A 33 0.19 -9.67 -14.84
CA LEU A 33 -0.76 -10.71 -14.47
C LEU A 33 -0.89 -11.86 -15.49
N PRO A 34 -1.07 -11.61 -16.81
CA PRO A 34 -1.20 -12.70 -17.78
C PRO A 34 0.03 -13.62 -17.83
N PRO A 35 1.29 -13.08 -17.87
CA PRO A 35 2.48 -13.92 -17.77
C PRO A 35 2.53 -14.74 -16.48
N ALA A 36 2.18 -14.17 -15.33
CA ALA A 36 2.19 -14.89 -14.07
C ALA A 36 1.22 -16.07 -14.06
N VAL A 37 -0.01 -15.89 -14.57
CA VAL A 37 -0.99 -16.98 -14.68
C VAL A 37 -0.47 -18.07 -15.61
N THR A 38 0.06 -17.70 -16.77
CA THR A 38 0.60 -18.67 -17.75
C THR A 38 1.80 -19.42 -17.18
N ASN A 39 2.73 -18.71 -16.54
CA ASN A 39 3.93 -19.31 -15.97
C ASN A 39 3.58 -20.22 -14.76
N THR A 40 2.56 -19.90 -13.98
CA THR A 40 2.05 -20.78 -12.92
C THR A 40 1.56 -22.11 -13.51
N VAL A 41 0.75 -22.07 -14.56
CA VAL A 41 0.25 -23.28 -15.22
C VAL A 41 1.40 -24.11 -15.81
N GLN A 42 2.41 -23.47 -16.39
CA GLN A 42 3.59 -24.15 -16.89
C GLN A 42 4.40 -24.79 -15.76
N LEU A 43 4.59 -24.07 -14.65
CA LEU A 43 5.28 -24.62 -13.46
C LEU A 43 4.54 -25.83 -12.91
N GLU A 44 3.22 -25.74 -12.73
CA GLU A 44 2.38 -26.87 -12.26
C GLU A 44 2.54 -28.09 -13.18
N GLY A 45 2.49 -27.90 -14.49
CA GLY A 45 2.70 -28.98 -15.46
C GLY A 45 4.12 -29.58 -15.37
N THR A 46 5.14 -28.75 -15.20
CA THR A 46 6.52 -29.23 -15.03
C THR A 46 6.70 -30.00 -13.72
N LEU A 47 6.15 -29.50 -12.60
CA LEU A 47 6.23 -30.16 -11.31
C LEU A 47 5.47 -31.50 -11.30
N ALA A 48 4.30 -31.55 -11.93
CA ALA A 48 3.53 -32.79 -12.08
C ALA A 48 4.26 -33.85 -12.93
N ALA A 49 5.03 -33.43 -13.93
CA ALA A 49 5.81 -34.32 -14.79
C ALA A 49 7.14 -34.77 -14.18
N ALA A 50 7.69 -34.03 -13.22
CA ALA A 50 9.03 -34.28 -12.64
C ALA A 50 9.05 -35.42 -11.60
N GLU A 51 7.90 -35.96 -11.22
CA GLU A 51 7.67 -37.06 -10.27
C GLU A 51 8.54 -36.99 -9.00
N ALA A 52 9.69 -37.42 -8.85
CA ALA A 52 10.46 -37.46 -7.59
C ALA A 52 11.79 -36.67 -7.62
N ASN A 53 12.09 -35.96 -8.69
CA ASN A 53 13.39 -35.31 -8.90
C ASN A 53 13.30 -33.78 -8.98
N VAL A 54 12.63 -33.14 -8.00
CA VAL A 54 12.45 -31.70 -7.94
C VAL A 54 13.45 -31.09 -6.94
N ALA A 55 14.30 -30.19 -7.42
CA ALA A 55 15.26 -29.48 -6.56
C ALA A 55 14.64 -28.17 -5.99
N TYR A 56 15.28 -27.61 -4.97
CA TYR A 56 14.88 -26.33 -4.37
C TYR A 56 14.72 -25.21 -5.41
N ALA A 57 15.68 -25.08 -6.33
CA ALA A 57 15.64 -24.08 -7.36
C ALA A 57 14.47 -24.23 -8.34
N ASP A 58 14.05 -25.46 -8.61
CA ASP A 58 12.94 -25.75 -9.55
C ASP A 58 11.59 -25.30 -9.01
N VAL A 59 11.46 -25.19 -7.68
CA VAL A 59 10.25 -24.76 -7.01
C VAL A 59 10.37 -23.32 -6.54
N VAL A 60 11.29 -23.03 -5.62
CA VAL A 60 11.35 -21.74 -4.92
C VAL A 60 11.79 -20.62 -5.85
N GLU A 61 12.89 -20.79 -6.59
CA GLU A 61 13.35 -19.76 -7.51
C GLU A 61 12.41 -19.59 -8.72
N ALA A 62 11.71 -20.65 -9.13
CA ALA A 62 10.71 -20.53 -10.18
C ALA A 62 9.49 -19.72 -9.70
N LEU A 63 9.03 -19.92 -8.47
CA LEU A 63 7.96 -19.13 -7.85
C LEU A 63 8.35 -17.66 -7.72
N GLU A 64 9.54 -17.37 -7.19
CA GLU A 64 10.05 -16.00 -7.08
C GLU A 64 10.06 -15.28 -8.44
N ARG A 65 10.49 -15.97 -9.50
CA ARG A 65 10.47 -15.40 -10.86
C ARG A 65 9.07 -15.11 -11.39
N ILE A 66 8.06 -15.86 -10.93
CA ILE A 66 6.65 -15.64 -11.29
C ILE A 66 6.07 -14.48 -10.47
N GLU A 67 6.38 -14.41 -9.19
CA GLU A 67 5.80 -13.45 -8.24
C GLU A 67 6.43 -12.05 -8.33
N ALA A 68 7.76 -11.97 -8.49
CA ALA A 68 8.50 -10.71 -8.47
C ALA A 68 7.95 -9.61 -9.40
N PRO A 69 7.54 -9.86 -10.65
CA PRO A 69 6.96 -8.83 -11.51
C PRO A 69 5.64 -8.27 -10.98
N ILE A 70 4.79 -9.12 -10.36
CA ILE A 70 3.51 -8.71 -9.77
C ILE A 70 3.78 -7.91 -8.50
N GLU A 71 4.59 -8.44 -7.60
CA GLU A 71 4.94 -7.78 -6.34
C GLU A 71 5.56 -6.41 -6.56
N TYR A 72 6.50 -6.31 -7.49
CA TYR A 72 7.12 -5.03 -7.84
C TYR A 72 6.09 -4.04 -8.39
N ALA A 73 5.29 -4.44 -9.36
CA ALA A 73 4.32 -3.54 -9.98
C ALA A 73 3.21 -3.14 -9.00
N TRP A 74 2.67 -4.11 -8.24
CA TRP A 74 1.59 -3.87 -7.29
C TRP A 74 2.07 -3.12 -6.04
N GLY A 75 3.28 -3.41 -5.57
CA GLY A 75 3.91 -2.68 -4.47
C GLY A 75 4.08 -1.19 -4.77
N VAL A 76 4.49 -0.84 -6.00
CA VAL A 76 4.57 0.57 -6.44
C VAL A 76 3.19 1.22 -6.46
N VAL A 77 2.16 0.54 -6.97
CA VAL A 77 0.78 1.04 -6.97
C VAL A 77 0.29 1.26 -5.54
N GLY A 78 0.45 0.27 -4.65
CA GLY A 78 0.07 0.36 -3.24
C GLY A 78 0.79 1.50 -2.50
N HIS A 79 2.09 1.68 -2.74
CA HIS A 79 2.83 2.82 -2.18
C HIS A 79 2.25 4.16 -2.64
N LEU A 80 1.99 4.31 -3.93
CA LEU A 80 1.41 5.55 -4.49
C LEU A 80 0.00 5.83 -3.97
N MET A 81 -0.79 4.80 -3.68
CA MET A 81 -2.10 4.94 -3.03
C MET A 81 -1.98 5.65 -1.67
N GLY A 82 -0.92 5.39 -0.91
CA GLY A 82 -0.67 6.04 0.39
C GLY A 82 -0.11 7.46 0.29
N VAL A 83 0.83 7.70 -0.63
CA VAL A 83 1.63 8.96 -0.64
C VAL A 83 1.24 9.93 -1.74
N LYS A 84 0.65 9.48 -2.85
CA LYS A 84 0.27 10.31 -4.00
C LYS A 84 -1.06 9.89 -4.61
N ASN A 85 -2.02 9.69 -3.77
CA ASN A 85 -3.37 9.29 -4.11
C ASN A 85 -4.08 10.30 -5.01
N SER A 86 -4.87 9.79 -5.97
CA SER A 86 -5.75 10.58 -6.84
C SER A 86 -6.92 9.70 -7.31
N ASP A 87 -8.00 10.32 -7.80
CA ASP A 87 -9.18 9.60 -8.23
C ASP A 87 -8.88 8.62 -9.38
N GLU A 88 -8.02 9.02 -10.32
CA GLU A 88 -7.60 8.14 -11.42
C GLU A 88 -6.76 6.95 -10.93
N LEU A 89 -5.92 7.15 -9.91
CA LEU A 89 -5.14 6.06 -9.32
C LEU A 89 -6.05 5.10 -8.54
N ARG A 90 -7.04 5.63 -7.81
CA ARG A 90 -8.05 4.81 -7.11
C ARG A 90 -8.86 3.98 -8.09
N ALA A 91 -9.31 4.58 -9.19
CA ALA A 91 -10.05 3.86 -10.23
C ALA A 91 -9.20 2.72 -10.84
N ALA A 92 -7.96 3.00 -11.22
CA ALA A 92 -7.05 2.00 -11.76
C ALA A 92 -6.71 0.90 -10.74
N HIS A 93 -6.53 1.25 -9.47
CA HIS A 93 -6.31 0.29 -8.38
C HIS A 93 -7.53 -0.62 -8.22
N GLY A 94 -8.74 -0.06 -8.13
CA GLY A 94 -9.99 -0.80 -7.97
C GLY A 94 -10.26 -1.77 -9.13
N GLU A 95 -9.92 -1.39 -10.37
CA GLU A 95 -10.04 -2.28 -11.54
C GLU A 95 -9.06 -3.46 -11.48
N MET A 96 -7.85 -3.23 -10.97
CA MET A 96 -6.78 -4.23 -10.98
C MET A 96 -6.75 -5.11 -9.73
N GLN A 97 -7.19 -4.61 -8.58
CA GLN A 97 -7.14 -5.33 -7.31
C GLN A 97 -7.80 -6.71 -7.36
N PRO A 98 -9.02 -6.89 -7.87
CA PRO A 98 -9.64 -8.22 -7.97
C PRO A 98 -8.80 -9.20 -8.77
N LYS A 99 -8.19 -8.75 -9.87
CA LYS A 99 -7.34 -9.57 -10.74
C LYS A 99 -6.05 -10.00 -10.02
N VAL A 100 -5.44 -9.09 -9.27
CA VAL A 100 -4.25 -9.39 -8.45
C VAL A 100 -4.60 -10.40 -7.36
N VAL A 101 -5.66 -10.16 -6.58
CA VAL A 101 -6.12 -11.06 -5.53
C VAL A 101 -6.41 -12.46 -6.10
N GLN A 102 -7.10 -12.53 -7.24
CA GLN A 102 -7.41 -13.81 -7.88
C GLN A 102 -6.13 -14.55 -8.33
N THR A 103 -5.17 -13.84 -8.91
CA THR A 103 -3.91 -14.43 -9.39
C THR A 103 -3.06 -14.96 -8.25
N THR A 104 -2.86 -14.15 -7.20
CA THR A 104 -2.07 -14.55 -6.03
C THR A 104 -2.77 -15.66 -5.24
N THR A 105 -4.11 -15.67 -5.19
CA THR A 105 -4.87 -16.76 -4.56
C THR A 105 -4.69 -18.08 -5.31
N LYS A 106 -4.77 -18.09 -6.64
CA LYS A 106 -4.52 -19.30 -7.44
C LYS A 106 -3.14 -19.87 -7.18
N LEU A 107 -2.11 -19.02 -7.14
CA LEU A 107 -0.74 -19.45 -6.90
C LEU A 107 -0.59 -20.04 -5.49
N SER A 108 -1.07 -19.35 -4.46
CA SER A 108 -0.97 -19.78 -3.06
C SER A 108 -1.85 -21.03 -2.75
N GLN A 109 -2.82 -21.35 -3.60
CA GLN A 109 -3.70 -22.52 -3.48
C GLN A 109 -3.36 -23.63 -4.48
N SER A 110 -2.19 -23.59 -5.13
CA SER A 110 -1.76 -24.64 -6.05
C SER A 110 -1.36 -25.90 -5.28
N ALA A 111 -2.13 -26.97 -5.46
CA ALA A 111 -1.82 -28.26 -4.81
C ALA A 111 -0.52 -28.86 -5.34
N ALA A 112 -0.22 -28.67 -6.65
CA ALA A 112 1.03 -29.16 -7.25
C ALA A 112 2.27 -28.47 -6.66
N VAL A 113 2.20 -27.13 -6.48
CA VAL A 113 3.28 -26.37 -5.83
C VAL A 113 3.43 -26.80 -4.36
N TYR A 114 2.31 -26.96 -3.64
CA TYR A 114 2.34 -27.41 -2.25
C TYR A 114 3.05 -28.76 -2.10
N ALA A 115 2.65 -29.75 -2.92
CA ALA A 115 3.24 -31.09 -2.90
C ALA A 115 4.74 -31.06 -3.27
N ALA A 116 5.14 -30.23 -4.24
CA ALA A 116 6.54 -30.07 -4.61
C ALA A 116 7.39 -29.45 -3.48
N VAL A 117 6.88 -28.40 -2.80
CA VAL A 117 7.55 -27.77 -1.65
C VAL A 117 7.69 -28.79 -0.50
N GLU A 118 6.65 -29.57 -0.21
CA GLU A 118 6.67 -30.60 0.81
C GLU A 118 7.67 -31.72 0.47
N HIS A 119 7.71 -32.14 -0.79
CA HIS A 119 8.68 -33.12 -1.28
C HIS A 119 10.12 -32.62 -1.13
N VAL A 120 10.44 -31.39 -1.56
CA VAL A 120 11.80 -30.84 -1.42
C VAL A 120 12.20 -30.72 0.05
N LEU A 121 11.29 -30.30 0.94
CA LEU A 121 11.59 -30.21 2.38
C LEU A 121 11.90 -31.57 3.00
N SER A 122 11.26 -32.64 2.56
CA SER A 122 11.40 -33.98 3.13
C SER A 122 12.55 -34.80 2.51
N SER A 123 12.86 -34.59 1.22
CA SER A 123 13.78 -35.45 0.47
C SER A 123 15.13 -34.84 0.15
N ALA A 124 15.28 -33.51 0.16
CA ALA A 124 16.54 -32.87 -0.19
C ALA A 124 17.60 -32.96 0.93
N PRO A 125 18.71 -33.71 0.72
CA PRO A 125 19.68 -33.99 1.78
C PRO A 125 20.56 -32.80 2.15
N ALA A 126 20.63 -31.76 1.33
CA ALA A 126 21.59 -30.68 1.40
C ALA A 126 20.99 -29.28 1.57
N LEU A 127 19.76 -29.17 2.12
CA LEU A 127 19.16 -27.86 2.42
C LEU A 127 19.90 -27.20 3.59
N ASP A 128 20.31 -25.95 3.40
CA ASP A 128 20.75 -25.11 4.51
C ASP A 128 19.58 -24.70 5.41
N GLU A 129 19.88 -24.07 6.55
CA GLU A 129 18.87 -23.65 7.53
C GLU A 129 17.89 -22.62 6.95
N SER A 130 18.37 -21.68 6.15
CA SER A 130 17.56 -20.66 5.51
C SER A 130 16.60 -21.26 4.50
N GLN A 131 17.09 -22.13 3.62
CA GLN A 131 16.27 -22.85 2.65
C GLN A 131 15.17 -23.67 3.33
N ARG A 132 15.51 -24.41 4.38
CA ARG A 132 14.55 -25.18 5.19
C ARG A 132 13.49 -24.26 5.78
N ARG A 133 13.90 -23.13 6.34
CA ARG A 133 12.96 -22.15 6.92
C ARG A 133 12.04 -21.54 5.87
N ILE A 134 12.54 -21.24 4.68
CA ILE A 134 11.73 -20.73 3.55
C ILE A 134 10.65 -21.74 3.17
N LEU A 135 11.02 -23.02 2.97
CA LEU A 135 10.08 -24.06 2.61
C LEU A 135 9.00 -24.27 3.69
N GLN A 136 9.38 -24.30 4.97
CA GLN A 136 8.44 -24.41 6.09
C GLN A 136 7.46 -23.23 6.13
N SER A 137 7.95 -22.01 5.92
CA SER A 137 7.12 -20.80 5.89
C SER A 137 6.17 -20.80 4.69
N SER A 138 6.64 -21.26 3.52
CA SER A 138 5.83 -21.39 2.32
C SER A 138 4.69 -22.39 2.52
N LEU A 139 4.97 -23.57 3.07
CA LEU A 139 3.93 -24.58 3.39
C LEU A 139 2.89 -24.04 4.37
N GLN A 140 3.35 -23.34 5.42
CA GLN A 140 2.44 -22.71 6.37
C GLN A 140 1.58 -21.64 5.71
N GLY A 141 2.18 -20.78 4.90
CA GLY A 141 1.49 -19.73 4.14
C GLY A 141 0.43 -20.31 3.19
N MET A 142 0.75 -21.38 2.46
CA MET A 142 -0.18 -22.05 1.57
C MET A 142 -1.34 -22.72 2.32
N LYS A 143 -1.07 -23.34 3.49
CA LYS A 143 -2.13 -23.87 4.36
C LYS A 143 -3.09 -22.77 4.83
N LEU A 144 -2.55 -21.65 5.32
CA LEU A 144 -3.34 -20.50 5.75
C LEU A 144 -4.06 -19.81 4.57
N SER A 145 -3.56 -19.97 3.35
CA SER A 145 -4.20 -19.49 2.13
C SER A 145 -5.28 -20.45 1.59
N GLY A 146 -5.54 -21.56 2.29
CA GLY A 146 -6.63 -22.47 1.96
C GLY A 146 -6.30 -23.47 0.85
N VAL A 147 -5.03 -23.89 0.67
CA VAL A 147 -4.62 -24.87 -0.35
C VAL A 147 -5.35 -26.21 -0.20
N ALA A 148 -5.67 -26.60 1.04
CA ALA A 148 -6.37 -27.84 1.35
C ALA A 148 -7.91 -27.73 1.32
N LEU A 149 -8.45 -26.53 1.07
CA LEU A 149 -9.89 -26.34 0.99
C LEU A 149 -10.43 -26.81 -0.36
N GLU A 150 -11.62 -27.40 -0.36
CA GLU A 150 -12.33 -27.91 -1.53
C GLU A 150 -13.79 -27.46 -1.54
N GLY A 151 -14.45 -27.54 -2.70
CA GLY A 151 -15.87 -27.27 -2.88
C GLY A 151 -16.30 -25.92 -2.34
N SER A 152 -17.44 -25.88 -1.67
CA SER A 152 -18.04 -24.64 -1.13
C SER A 152 -17.17 -23.92 -0.10
N ALA A 153 -16.38 -24.65 0.69
CA ALA A 153 -15.46 -24.02 1.65
C ALA A 153 -14.36 -23.21 0.96
N LYS A 154 -13.83 -23.70 -0.16
CA LYS A 154 -12.85 -22.97 -0.97
C LYS A 154 -13.46 -21.74 -1.65
N GLU A 155 -14.68 -21.90 -2.18
CA GLU A 155 -15.42 -20.79 -2.79
C GLU A 155 -15.68 -19.67 -1.78
N GLN A 156 -16.17 -20.02 -0.59
CA GLN A 156 -16.42 -19.06 0.49
C GLN A 156 -15.13 -18.37 0.95
N PHE A 157 -14.05 -19.12 1.13
CA PHE A 157 -12.76 -18.55 1.49
C PHE A 157 -12.27 -17.53 0.45
N ASN A 158 -12.40 -17.85 -0.84
CA ASN A 158 -11.98 -16.96 -1.91
C ASN A 158 -12.88 -15.71 -2.01
N ALA A 159 -14.19 -15.87 -1.80
CA ALA A 159 -15.12 -14.74 -1.72
C ALA A 159 -14.75 -13.80 -0.56
N ASN A 160 -14.52 -14.33 0.63
CA ASN A 160 -14.11 -13.54 1.79
C ASN A 160 -12.78 -12.80 1.54
N ARG A 161 -11.80 -13.42 0.87
CA ARG A 161 -10.53 -12.74 0.50
C ARG A 161 -10.75 -11.56 -0.42
N MET A 162 -11.65 -11.68 -1.39
CA MET A 162 -11.99 -10.59 -2.31
C MET A 162 -12.65 -9.43 -1.56
N GLU A 163 -13.66 -9.75 -0.76
CA GLU A 163 -14.39 -8.78 0.06
C GLU A 163 -13.47 -8.06 1.06
N LEU A 164 -12.64 -8.80 1.78
CA LEU A 164 -11.67 -8.23 2.71
C LEU A 164 -10.68 -7.27 2.03
N ALA A 165 -10.23 -7.59 0.80
CA ALA A 165 -9.37 -6.70 0.04
C ALA A 165 -10.09 -5.38 -0.33
N GLU A 166 -11.36 -5.45 -0.71
CA GLU A 166 -12.19 -4.27 -1.02
C GLU A 166 -12.43 -3.42 0.23
N LEU A 167 -12.89 -4.03 1.32
CA LEU A 167 -13.16 -3.36 2.60
C LEU A 167 -11.91 -2.70 3.16
N SER A 168 -10.76 -3.39 3.13
CA SER A 168 -9.47 -2.84 3.58
C SER A 168 -9.04 -1.63 2.77
N THR A 169 -9.28 -1.65 1.46
CA THR A 169 -8.99 -0.51 0.58
C THR A 169 -9.89 0.68 0.89
N LYS A 170 -11.19 0.44 1.08
CA LYS A 170 -12.17 1.45 1.45
C LYS A 170 -11.84 2.07 2.81
N PHE A 171 -11.53 1.24 3.80
CA PHE A 171 -11.06 1.67 5.12
C PHE A 171 -9.85 2.62 5.01
N SER A 172 -8.82 2.19 4.28
CA SER A 172 -7.59 2.95 4.12
C SER A 172 -7.82 4.30 3.40
N ASN A 173 -8.68 4.31 2.37
CA ASN A 173 -9.04 5.53 1.67
C ASN A 173 -9.80 6.50 2.58
N ASN A 174 -10.74 6.03 3.41
CA ASN A 174 -11.47 6.86 4.36
C ASN A 174 -10.51 7.51 5.39
N VAL A 175 -9.56 6.74 5.93
CA VAL A 175 -8.54 7.28 6.84
C VAL A 175 -7.68 8.34 6.16
N LEU A 176 -7.25 8.10 4.91
CA LEU A 176 -6.44 9.04 4.14
C LEU A 176 -7.21 10.34 3.86
N ASP A 177 -8.48 10.23 3.49
CA ASP A 177 -9.33 11.39 3.18
C ASP A 177 -9.62 12.21 4.44
N ALA A 178 -9.95 11.57 5.55
CA ALA A 178 -10.14 12.25 6.84
C ALA A 178 -8.85 12.94 7.33
N THR A 179 -7.69 12.30 7.12
CA THR A 179 -6.38 12.89 7.43
C THR A 179 -6.11 14.15 6.61
N LYS A 180 -6.47 14.15 5.33
CA LYS A 180 -6.30 15.30 4.42
C LYS A 180 -7.32 16.41 4.67
N ALA A 181 -8.54 16.05 5.06
CA ALA A 181 -9.62 17.00 5.29
C ALA A 181 -9.45 17.82 6.57
N PHE A 182 -8.68 17.32 7.54
CA PHE A 182 -8.46 18.06 8.78
C PHE A 182 -7.46 19.20 8.59
N GLU A 183 -7.85 20.39 9.02
CA GLU A 183 -7.03 21.59 8.97
C GLU A 183 -7.23 22.39 10.27
N LEU A 184 -6.15 22.65 10.98
CA LEU A 184 -6.12 23.54 12.14
C LEU A 184 -5.29 24.77 11.78
N VAL A 185 -5.97 25.87 11.42
CA VAL A 185 -5.31 27.14 11.10
C VAL A 185 -5.11 27.94 12.36
N LEU A 186 -3.87 28.39 12.59
CA LEU A 186 -3.43 29.19 13.73
C LEU A 186 -2.89 30.53 13.23
N THR A 187 -3.27 31.60 13.91
CA THR A 187 -2.89 32.98 13.55
C THR A 187 -2.13 33.69 14.65
N ASP A 188 -2.16 33.18 15.87
CA ASP A 188 -1.44 33.73 17.02
C ASP A 188 -0.09 32.99 17.17
N ALA A 189 0.99 33.74 17.30
CA ALA A 189 2.33 33.22 17.55
C ALA A 189 2.41 32.41 18.87
N ALA A 190 1.56 32.72 19.86
CA ALA A 190 1.47 31.98 21.10
C ALA A 190 0.98 30.53 20.88
N ASP A 191 0.12 30.30 19.88
CA ASP A 191 -0.43 28.98 19.56
C ASP A 191 0.62 28.02 18.98
N VAL A 192 1.66 28.54 18.34
CA VAL A 192 2.78 27.75 17.78
C VAL A 192 4.00 27.73 18.72
N ALA A 193 3.87 28.28 19.94
CA ALA A 193 4.94 28.28 20.90
C ALA A 193 5.42 26.86 21.21
N GLY A 194 6.73 26.65 21.14
CA GLY A 194 7.38 25.37 21.34
C GLY A 194 7.66 24.60 20.06
N LEU A 195 6.94 24.86 18.96
CA LEU A 195 7.26 24.19 17.68
C LEU A 195 8.69 24.53 17.22
N PRO A 196 9.44 23.53 16.75
CA PRO A 196 10.73 23.74 16.09
C PRO A 196 10.60 24.69 14.86
N PRO A 197 11.64 25.47 14.54
CA PRO A 197 11.60 26.41 13.40
C PRO A 197 11.22 25.71 12.08
N SER A 198 11.73 24.51 11.81
CA SER A 198 11.39 23.71 10.63
C SER A 198 9.91 23.32 10.58
N ALA A 199 9.32 22.95 11.71
CA ALA A 199 7.90 22.60 11.78
C ALA A 199 7.01 23.84 11.59
N ARG A 200 7.41 25.01 12.13
CA ARG A 200 6.71 26.29 11.88
C ARG A 200 6.78 26.69 10.41
N ALA A 201 7.94 26.56 9.79
CA ALA A 201 8.10 26.83 8.35
C ALA A 201 7.22 25.93 7.48
N ALA A 202 7.19 24.63 7.78
CA ALA A 202 6.33 23.67 7.08
C ALA A 202 4.82 23.97 7.29
N ALA A 203 4.43 24.37 8.50
CA ALA A 203 3.05 24.77 8.79
C ALA A 203 2.63 26.06 8.05
N ALA A 204 3.53 27.04 7.92
CA ALA A 204 3.28 28.25 7.13
C ALA A 204 3.16 27.93 5.62
N GLU A 205 4.05 27.08 5.09
CA GLU A 205 3.96 26.59 3.70
C GLU A 205 2.66 25.84 3.44
N LYS A 206 2.22 25.01 4.41
CA LYS A 206 0.93 24.32 4.34
C LYS A 206 -0.23 25.31 4.29
N ALA A 207 -0.23 26.37 5.09
CA ALA A 207 -1.28 27.40 5.06
C ALA A 207 -1.39 28.08 3.68
N LEU A 208 -0.26 28.36 3.04
CA LEU A 208 -0.19 28.87 1.66
C LEU A 208 -0.76 27.84 0.65
N SER A 209 -0.36 26.59 0.78
CA SER A 209 -0.79 25.52 -0.14
C SER A 209 -2.30 25.27 -0.09
N LEU A 210 -2.89 25.45 1.07
CA LEU A 210 -4.33 25.35 1.32
C LEU A 210 -5.09 26.64 0.93
N LYS A 211 -4.39 27.66 0.44
CA LYS A 211 -4.98 28.98 0.06
C LYS A 211 -5.72 29.66 1.22
N LYS A 212 -5.29 29.44 2.46
CA LYS A 212 -5.88 30.09 3.65
C LYS A 212 -5.40 31.51 3.81
N CYS A 213 -4.35 31.90 3.10
CA CYS A 213 -3.74 33.24 3.12
C CYS A 213 -2.96 33.49 1.81
N GLU A 214 -2.68 34.75 1.54
CA GLU A 214 -1.82 35.16 0.41
C GLU A 214 -0.33 35.11 0.76
N LYS A 215 0.01 35.29 2.04
CA LYS A 215 1.37 35.27 2.58
C LYS A 215 1.39 34.54 3.91
N ALA A 216 2.39 33.75 4.14
CA ALA A 216 2.70 33.13 5.41
C ALA A 216 4.21 32.93 5.53
N ASP A 217 4.74 33.04 6.75
CA ASP A 217 6.13 32.72 7.06
C ASP A 217 6.23 32.02 8.44
N ALA A 218 7.42 31.53 8.75
CA ALA A 218 7.64 30.76 9.98
C ALA A 218 7.49 31.59 11.28
N GLU A 219 7.66 32.92 11.21
CA GLU A 219 7.67 33.82 12.38
C GLU A 219 6.32 34.47 12.62
N ASN A 220 5.67 34.93 11.55
CA ASN A 220 4.45 35.73 11.62
C ASN A 220 3.20 34.95 11.21
N GLY A 221 3.33 33.74 10.66
CA GLY A 221 2.19 32.91 10.24
C GLY A 221 1.45 33.45 9.04
N PRO A 222 0.18 33.07 8.84
CA PRO A 222 -0.50 32.02 9.59
C PRO A 222 0.07 30.62 9.37
N TRP A 223 -0.22 29.72 10.29
CA TRP A 223 0.23 28.33 10.24
C TRP A 223 -0.95 27.38 10.11
N ALA A 224 -0.79 26.29 9.36
CA ALA A 224 -1.79 25.23 9.26
C ALA A 224 -1.19 23.89 9.73
N LEU A 225 -1.79 23.29 10.74
CA LEU A 225 -1.46 21.96 11.21
C LEU A 225 -2.45 20.94 10.66
N GLY A 226 -1.95 19.75 10.31
CA GLY A 226 -2.75 18.63 9.85
C GLY A 226 -2.53 17.38 10.69
N LEU A 227 -3.14 16.27 10.26
CA LEU A 227 -3.00 14.97 10.91
C LEU A 227 -1.94 14.07 10.22
N ASP A 228 -1.28 14.57 9.18
CA ASP A 228 -0.13 13.92 8.57
C ASP A 228 1.06 13.88 9.55
N ALA A 229 1.84 12.81 9.54
CA ALA A 229 2.90 12.58 10.52
C ALA A 229 3.91 13.74 10.65
N PRO A 230 4.38 14.40 9.56
CA PRO A 230 5.28 15.54 9.66
C PRO A 230 4.67 16.76 10.37
N SER A 231 3.35 16.91 10.38
CA SER A 231 2.64 17.98 11.08
C SER A 231 2.25 17.56 12.50
N TYR A 232 1.64 16.38 12.64
CA TYR A 232 1.07 15.89 13.89
C TYR A 232 2.16 15.59 14.95
N ILE A 233 3.21 14.86 14.58
CA ILE A 233 4.23 14.41 15.54
C ILE A 233 4.96 15.59 16.21
N PRO A 234 5.51 16.57 15.47
CA PRO A 234 6.14 17.72 16.09
C PRO A 234 5.17 18.54 16.93
N ALA A 235 3.91 18.66 16.52
CA ALA A 235 2.89 19.36 17.29
C ALA A 235 2.64 18.68 18.63
N MET A 236 2.48 17.37 18.67
CA MET A 236 2.26 16.61 19.90
C MET A 236 3.48 16.64 20.84
N GLN A 237 4.69 16.65 20.28
CA GLN A 237 5.93 16.65 21.07
C GLN A 237 6.30 18.02 21.63
N HIS A 238 6.02 19.10 20.90
CA HIS A 238 6.64 20.39 21.15
C HIS A 238 5.68 21.55 21.42
N LEU A 239 4.40 21.50 20.98
CA LEU A 239 3.44 22.57 21.30
C LEU A 239 3.28 22.73 22.82
N LYS A 240 3.38 23.96 23.30
CA LYS A 240 3.15 24.27 24.72
C LYS A 240 1.68 24.17 25.09
N SER A 241 0.77 24.57 24.20
CA SER A 241 -0.67 24.54 24.44
C SER A 241 -1.19 23.09 24.55
N SER A 242 -1.61 22.67 25.75
CA SER A 242 -2.25 21.38 25.97
C SER A 242 -3.61 21.28 25.26
N VAL A 243 -4.34 22.38 25.18
CA VAL A 243 -5.64 22.46 24.50
C VAL A 243 -5.50 22.17 23.00
N LEU A 244 -4.48 22.71 22.35
CA LEU A 244 -4.23 22.43 20.93
C LEU A 244 -3.77 20.99 20.71
N ARG A 245 -2.93 20.44 21.61
CA ARG A 245 -2.55 19.02 21.53
C ARG A 245 -3.75 18.10 21.74
N GLU A 246 -4.63 18.40 22.68
CA GLU A 246 -5.87 17.64 22.89
C GLU A 246 -6.76 17.65 21.65
N LYS A 247 -6.95 18.83 21.03
CA LYS A 247 -7.72 18.97 19.80
C LYS A 247 -7.13 18.13 18.64
N LEU A 248 -5.80 18.19 18.47
CA LEU A 248 -5.10 17.38 17.46
C LEU A 248 -5.21 15.89 17.76
N TYR A 249 -5.03 15.49 19.02
CA TYR A 249 -5.15 14.10 19.47
C TYR A 249 -6.55 13.55 19.20
N ALA A 250 -7.59 14.25 19.65
CA ALA A 250 -8.97 13.83 19.43
C ALA A 250 -9.26 13.65 17.94
N ALA A 251 -8.89 14.64 17.10
CA ALA A 251 -9.07 14.55 15.66
C ALA A 251 -8.30 13.38 15.05
N PHE A 252 -7.09 13.08 15.53
CA PHE A 252 -6.26 12.00 15.01
C PHE A 252 -6.84 10.62 15.35
N VAL A 253 -7.30 10.40 16.58
CA VAL A 253 -7.78 9.08 17.01
C VAL A 253 -9.20 8.77 16.53
N THR A 254 -10.00 9.80 16.22
CA THR A 254 -11.39 9.62 15.76
C THR A 254 -11.53 9.73 14.23
N ARG A 255 -10.42 10.02 13.51
CA ARG A 255 -10.49 10.21 12.05
C ARG A 255 -11.09 9.01 11.33
N ALA A 256 -12.04 9.26 10.43
CA ALA A 256 -12.79 8.26 9.68
C ALA A 256 -13.56 7.24 10.56
N GLY A 257 -13.75 7.47 11.86
CA GLY A 257 -14.43 6.54 12.75
C GLY A 257 -15.86 6.24 12.30
N GLU A 258 -16.64 7.27 11.98
CA GLU A 258 -18.02 7.11 11.52
C GLU A 258 -18.12 6.38 10.17
N GLN A 259 -17.18 6.66 9.25
CA GLN A 259 -17.13 6.02 7.93
C GLN A 259 -16.68 4.57 7.99
N ASN A 260 -15.81 4.24 8.96
CA ASN A 260 -15.18 2.94 9.05
C ASN A 260 -15.86 1.98 10.04
N ALA A 261 -16.65 2.49 10.99
CA ALA A 261 -17.36 1.61 11.93
C ALA A 261 -18.20 0.53 11.23
N PRO A 262 -19.02 0.83 10.21
CA PRO A 262 -19.76 -0.21 9.49
C PRO A 262 -18.87 -1.23 8.78
N LEU A 263 -17.69 -0.83 8.31
CA LEU A 263 -16.77 -1.72 7.61
C LEU A 263 -16.09 -2.72 8.57
N ILE A 264 -15.92 -2.33 9.85
CA ILE A 264 -15.32 -3.20 10.87
C ILE A 264 -16.27 -4.36 11.22
N ASP A 265 -17.58 -4.11 11.23
CA ASP A 265 -18.58 -5.13 11.50
C ASP A 265 -18.69 -6.16 10.35
N GLU A 266 -18.26 -5.79 9.13
CA GLU A 266 -18.23 -6.67 7.96
C GLU A 266 -16.89 -7.45 7.85
N ILE A 267 -15.79 -6.94 8.45
CA ILE A 267 -14.47 -7.58 8.46
C ILE A 267 -14.40 -8.67 9.54
#